data_a5492b0bc5a39612206344b3064f909d
#
_entry.id   a5492b0bc5a39612206344b3064f909d
#
_cell.length_a   1.000
_cell.length_b   1.000
_cell.length_c   1.000
_cell.angle_alpha   90.00
_cell.angle_beta   90.00
_cell.angle_gamma   90.00
#
_symmetry.space_group_name_H-M   'P 1'
#
loop_
_entity.id
_entity.type
_entity.pdbx_description
1 polymer ?
#
loop_
_entity_poly.entity_id
_entity_poly.type
_entity_poly.pdbx_seq_one_letter_code
_entity_poly.pdbx_strand_id
1 'polypeptide(L)'
;MHILINKKNLIYNNYKVKCALGKRGVGQKKKEGDLMTPIGQYKIKYILYRKDRIKKIQSKLRKIVIKKSMGWCNDGKSKDYNKLINLPFDYSYEVLFRKENIYDIVLVLNYNMSPIKKNRGSAIFIHIAKKDYKKTQGCVAVKKIALLKILKEITIYTKVKIEDQR
;
A
#
# COMPACT_ATOMS: atom_id res chain seq x y z
N MET A 1 17.62 7.77 2.02
CA MET A 1 16.77 7.36 3.16
C MET A 1 15.80 6.28 2.67
N HIS A 2 15.72 5.15 3.37
CA HIS A 2 14.97 3.99 2.92
C HIS A 2 14.07 3.44 4.03
N ILE A 3 12.89 2.97 3.64
CA ILE A 3 12.09 2.06 4.45
C ILE A 3 12.51 0.64 4.03
N LEU A 4 12.97 -0.17 4.96
CA LEU A 4 13.27 -1.58 4.72
C LEU A 4 12.15 -2.45 5.27
N ILE A 5 11.66 -3.37 4.47
CA ILE A 5 10.65 -4.36 4.86
C ILE A 5 11.24 -5.74 4.71
N ASN A 6 11.41 -6.45 5.83
CA ASN A 6 11.93 -7.81 5.88
C ASN A 6 11.37 -8.61 7.07
N LYS A 7 11.32 -9.94 6.99
CA LYS A 7 10.92 -10.84 8.10
C LYS A 7 9.78 -10.32 8.99
N LYS A 8 8.72 -9.76 8.39
CA LYS A 8 7.57 -9.17 9.12
C LYS A 8 7.90 -7.92 9.94
N ASN A 9 8.97 -7.22 9.60
CA ASN A 9 9.32 -5.93 10.17
C ASN A 9 9.38 -4.86 9.09
N LEU A 10 8.96 -3.65 9.46
CA LEU A 10 9.25 -2.42 8.75
C LEU A 10 10.27 -1.64 9.58
N ILE A 11 11.38 -1.29 8.95
CA ILE A 11 12.50 -0.58 9.57
C ILE A 11 12.68 0.75 8.84
N TYR A 12 12.73 1.83 9.59
CA TYR A 12 13.00 3.17 9.09
C TYR A 12 13.90 3.91 10.08
N ASN A 13 15.10 4.24 9.68
CA ASN A 13 16.16 4.72 10.58
C ASN A 13 16.31 3.72 11.76
N ASN A 14 16.30 4.22 13.00
CA ASN A 14 16.37 3.41 14.23
C ASN A 14 14.98 2.89 14.68
N TYR A 15 13.95 3.09 13.89
CA TYR A 15 12.58 2.70 14.24
C TYR A 15 12.21 1.40 13.54
N LYS A 16 12.07 0.33 14.33
CA LYS A 16 11.66 -1.00 13.88
C LYS A 16 10.29 -1.33 14.43
N VAL A 17 9.36 -1.73 13.54
CA VAL A 17 8.01 -2.12 13.92
C VAL A 17 7.57 -3.38 13.18
N LYS A 18 6.74 -4.17 13.85
CA LYS A 18 6.11 -5.34 13.24
C LYS A 18 5.20 -4.91 12.08
N CYS A 19 5.18 -5.69 10.99
CA CYS A 19 4.25 -5.53 9.88
C CYS A 19 3.61 -6.87 9.49
N ALA A 20 2.41 -6.79 8.91
CA ALA A 20 1.80 -7.92 8.22
C ALA A 20 2.15 -7.83 6.73
N LEU A 21 2.31 -8.99 6.11
CA LEU A 21 2.65 -9.18 4.70
C LEU A 21 1.63 -10.08 4.03
N GLY A 22 1.76 -10.28 2.73
CA GLY A 22 0.94 -11.19 1.95
C GLY A 22 0.85 -12.60 2.56
N LYS A 23 -0.28 -13.28 2.36
CA LYS A 23 -0.50 -14.64 2.92
C LYS A 23 0.60 -15.62 2.56
N ARG A 24 1.18 -15.49 1.37
CA ARG A 24 2.27 -16.33 0.86
C ARG A 24 3.67 -15.75 1.11
N GLY A 25 3.77 -14.68 1.91
CA GLY A 25 5.05 -14.05 2.26
C GLY A 25 5.53 -13.04 1.24
N VAL A 26 6.86 -12.87 1.18
CA VAL A 26 7.57 -11.98 0.26
C VAL A 26 8.16 -12.81 -0.88
N GLY A 27 8.12 -12.31 -2.09
CA GLY A 27 8.67 -13.02 -3.25
C GLY A 27 8.39 -12.31 -4.58
N GLN A 28 8.77 -12.96 -5.67
CA GLN A 28 8.41 -12.46 -7.00
C GLN A 28 6.92 -12.61 -7.24
N LYS A 29 6.25 -11.47 -7.38
CA LYS A 29 4.83 -11.44 -7.72
C LYS A 29 4.65 -11.82 -9.20
N LYS A 30 3.88 -12.90 -9.46
CA LYS A 30 3.73 -13.46 -10.81
C LYS A 30 2.40 -13.08 -11.45
N LYS A 31 1.32 -12.96 -10.66
CA LYS A 31 -0.02 -12.70 -11.17
C LYS A 31 -0.86 -11.92 -10.17
N GLU A 32 -1.97 -11.36 -10.65
CA GLU A 32 -3.01 -10.79 -9.79
C GLU A 32 -3.53 -11.84 -8.81
N GLY A 33 -3.77 -11.47 -7.55
CA GLY A 33 -4.31 -12.39 -6.54
C GLY A 33 -3.37 -13.49 -6.06
N ASP A 34 -2.06 -13.47 -6.36
CA ASP A 34 -1.11 -14.50 -5.92
C ASP A 34 -0.74 -14.44 -4.43
N LEU A 35 -1.26 -13.46 -3.71
CA LEU A 35 -1.10 -13.27 -2.26
C LEU A 35 0.35 -13.02 -1.81
N MET A 36 1.24 -12.66 -2.75
CA MET A 36 2.64 -12.34 -2.48
C MET A 36 2.84 -10.84 -2.28
N THR A 37 3.65 -10.46 -1.30
CA THR A 37 4.23 -9.11 -1.22
C THR A 37 5.45 -9.07 -2.14
N PRO A 38 5.50 -8.16 -3.15
CA PRO A 38 6.53 -8.22 -4.16
C PRO A 38 7.89 -7.75 -3.64
N ILE A 39 8.94 -8.55 -3.89
CA ILE A 39 10.34 -8.14 -3.70
C ILE A 39 10.65 -6.97 -4.64
N GLY A 40 11.45 -6.04 -4.19
CA GLY A 40 11.94 -4.95 -5.01
C GLY A 40 12.13 -3.64 -4.26
N GLN A 41 12.44 -2.59 -5.03
CA GLN A 41 12.59 -1.24 -4.54
C GLN A 41 11.55 -0.34 -5.18
N TYR A 42 10.76 0.35 -4.37
CA TYR A 42 9.61 1.14 -4.80
C TYR A 42 9.71 2.58 -4.31
N LYS A 43 9.05 3.49 -5.03
CA LYS A 43 8.80 4.87 -4.59
C LYS A 43 7.39 4.96 -4.01
N ILE A 44 7.20 5.86 -3.05
CA ILE A 44 5.86 6.22 -2.57
C ILE A 44 5.34 7.32 -3.49
N LYS A 45 4.22 7.06 -4.17
CA LYS A 45 3.63 8.00 -5.13
C LYS A 45 2.87 9.13 -4.44
N TYR A 46 2.01 8.77 -3.50
CA TYR A 46 1.17 9.68 -2.71
C TYR A 46 0.51 8.93 -1.55
N ILE A 47 -0.16 9.69 -0.70
CA ILE A 47 -0.94 9.19 0.42
C ILE A 47 -2.43 9.31 0.07
N LEU A 48 -3.19 8.22 0.25
CA LEU A 48 -4.64 8.27 0.30
C LEU A 48 -5.08 8.24 1.77
N TYR A 49 -6.10 9.02 2.15
CA TYR A 49 -6.54 9.02 3.54
C TYR A 49 -8.02 9.39 3.72
N ARG A 50 -8.60 8.93 4.82
CA ARG A 50 -9.96 9.23 5.25
C ARG A 50 -9.96 10.51 6.10
N LYS A 51 -10.33 11.66 5.49
CA LYS A 51 -10.36 12.96 6.17
C LYS A 51 -11.36 12.99 7.33
N ASP A 52 -12.42 12.20 7.25
CA ASP A 52 -13.45 12.06 8.29
C ASP A 52 -12.95 11.30 9.53
N ARG A 53 -11.84 10.54 9.44
CA ARG A 53 -11.24 9.76 10.54
C ARG A 53 -9.85 10.24 10.94
N ILE A 54 -9.15 10.91 10.04
CA ILE A 54 -7.79 11.43 10.24
C ILE A 54 -7.81 12.94 10.01
N LYS A 55 -7.91 13.70 11.10
CA LYS A 55 -8.02 15.18 11.03
C LYS A 55 -6.80 15.83 10.37
N LYS A 56 -5.59 15.34 10.68
CA LYS A 56 -4.34 15.91 10.17
C LYS A 56 -3.30 14.83 9.90
N ILE A 57 -2.69 14.87 8.70
CA ILE A 57 -1.51 14.08 8.37
C ILE A 57 -0.34 15.02 8.18
N GLN A 58 0.67 14.90 9.04
CA GLN A 58 1.95 15.59 8.90
C GLN A 58 2.82 14.78 7.93
N SER A 59 2.99 15.25 6.71
CA SER A 59 3.85 14.64 5.70
C SER A 59 4.17 15.62 4.58
N LYS A 60 5.36 15.49 4.01
CA LYS A 60 5.82 16.22 2.80
C LYS A 60 5.27 15.61 1.50
N LEU A 61 4.68 14.42 1.56
CA LEU A 61 4.11 13.76 0.40
C LEU A 61 2.75 14.35 0.02
N ARG A 62 2.42 14.27 -1.28
CA ARG A 62 1.08 14.60 -1.79
C ARG A 62 0.03 13.75 -1.08
N LYS A 63 -1.08 14.38 -0.70
CA LYS A 63 -2.20 13.76 0.00
C LYS A 63 -3.48 13.86 -0.83
N ILE A 64 -4.22 12.76 -0.93
CA ILE A 64 -5.51 12.69 -1.64
C ILE A 64 -6.53 12.13 -0.64
N VAL A 65 -7.65 12.83 -0.49
CA VAL A 65 -8.76 12.39 0.36
C VAL A 65 -9.52 11.26 -0.31
N ILE A 66 -9.70 10.14 0.39
CA ILE A 66 -10.54 9.05 -0.08
C ILE A 66 -12.01 9.47 0.00
N LYS A 67 -12.70 9.43 -1.14
CA LYS A 67 -14.14 9.68 -1.27
C LYS A 67 -14.89 8.36 -1.47
N LYS A 68 -16.20 8.35 -1.18
CA LYS A 68 -17.07 7.18 -1.40
C LYS A 68 -17.08 6.71 -2.87
N SER A 69 -16.85 7.63 -3.79
CA SER A 69 -16.78 7.39 -5.23
C SER A 69 -15.41 6.91 -5.72
N MET A 70 -14.50 6.48 -4.85
CA MET A 70 -13.16 6.06 -5.26
C MET A 70 -12.94 4.56 -5.08
N GLY A 71 -12.31 3.94 -6.08
CA GLY A 71 -11.84 2.57 -6.07
C GLY A 71 -10.45 2.44 -6.70
N TRP A 72 -9.89 1.25 -6.66
CA TRP A 72 -8.64 0.91 -7.34
C TRP A 72 -8.88 -0.27 -8.28
N CYS A 73 -8.71 -0.06 -9.57
CA CYS A 73 -8.98 -1.09 -10.57
C CYS A 73 -7.96 -2.24 -10.46
N ASN A 74 -8.46 -3.45 -10.31
CA ASN A 74 -7.70 -4.69 -10.29
C ASN A 74 -8.06 -5.68 -11.40
N ASP A 75 -8.88 -5.24 -12.37
CA ASP A 75 -9.28 -6.05 -13.52
C ASP A 75 -8.31 -5.88 -14.70
N GLY A 76 -7.61 -6.93 -15.07
CA GLY A 76 -6.66 -6.91 -16.17
C GLY A 76 -7.27 -6.67 -17.56
N LYS A 77 -8.60 -6.75 -17.72
CA LYS A 77 -9.29 -6.42 -18.97
C LYS A 77 -9.45 -4.91 -19.15
N SER A 78 -9.46 -4.14 -18.06
CA SER A 78 -9.60 -2.70 -18.09
C SER A 78 -8.35 -1.99 -18.58
N LYS A 79 -8.50 -0.89 -19.32
CA LYS A 79 -7.42 0.06 -19.64
C LYS A 79 -6.91 0.80 -18.39
N ASP A 80 -7.72 0.82 -17.32
CA ASP A 80 -7.39 1.47 -16.06
C ASP A 80 -6.85 0.50 -15.00
N TYR A 81 -6.44 -0.71 -15.41
CA TYR A 81 -5.77 -1.66 -14.51
C TYR A 81 -4.66 -1.02 -13.71
N ASN A 82 -4.65 -1.29 -12.40
CA ASN A 82 -3.70 -0.75 -11.42
C ASN A 82 -3.69 0.79 -11.32
N LYS A 83 -4.87 1.41 -11.45
CA LYS A 83 -5.06 2.85 -11.28
C LYS A 83 -6.18 3.16 -10.28
N LEU A 84 -6.11 4.36 -9.72
CA LEU A 84 -7.22 4.97 -8.99
C LEU A 84 -8.35 5.28 -9.98
N ILE A 85 -9.59 4.87 -9.66
CA ILE A 85 -10.76 5.07 -10.52
C ILE A 85 -11.89 5.72 -9.74
N ASN A 86 -12.84 6.30 -10.47
CA ASN A 86 -14.10 6.82 -9.93
C ASN A 86 -15.22 5.81 -10.14
N LEU A 87 -16.15 5.76 -9.20
CA LEU A 87 -17.37 4.95 -9.26
C LEU A 87 -18.56 5.78 -9.80
N PRO A 88 -19.49 5.18 -10.54
CA PRO A 88 -19.56 3.76 -10.91
C PRO A 88 -18.47 3.33 -11.90
N PHE A 89 -18.11 2.04 -11.91
CA PHE A 89 -17.04 1.47 -12.75
C PHE A 89 -17.38 0.02 -13.13
N ASP A 90 -17.27 -0.31 -14.41
CA ASP A 90 -17.81 -1.56 -14.99
C ASP A 90 -16.92 -2.78 -14.78
N TYR A 91 -15.67 -2.60 -14.35
CA TYR A 91 -14.70 -3.66 -14.13
C TYR A 91 -14.49 -3.91 -12.65
N SER A 92 -13.85 -5.03 -12.30
CA SER A 92 -13.49 -5.34 -10.92
C SER A 92 -12.56 -4.29 -10.31
N TYR A 93 -12.82 -3.93 -9.07
CA TYR A 93 -12.03 -2.95 -8.32
C TYR A 93 -12.04 -3.23 -6.82
N GLU A 94 -11.07 -2.67 -6.16
CA GLU A 94 -10.99 -2.64 -4.71
C GLU A 94 -11.62 -1.35 -4.17
N VAL A 95 -12.56 -1.49 -3.22
CA VAL A 95 -13.19 -0.35 -2.56
C VAL A 95 -12.19 0.30 -1.60
N LEU A 96 -11.97 1.62 -1.73
CA LEU A 96 -11.07 2.37 -0.86
C LEU A 96 -11.79 2.96 0.37
N PHE A 97 -13.03 3.40 0.20
CA PHE A 97 -13.84 3.95 1.30
C PHE A 97 -14.50 2.82 2.10
N ARG A 98 -13.78 2.27 3.09
CA ARG A 98 -14.20 1.09 3.86
C ARG A 98 -14.79 1.44 5.22
N LYS A 99 -15.60 0.53 5.78
CA LYS A 99 -16.03 0.58 7.19
C LYS A 99 -14.87 0.30 8.13
N GLU A 100 -14.02 -0.66 7.79
CA GLU A 100 -12.81 -0.98 8.53
C GLU A 100 -11.79 0.16 8.42
N ASN A 101 -10.93 0.28 9.43
CA ASN A 101 -9.93 1.35 9.51
C ASN A 101 -8.63 1.07 8.72
N ILE A 102 -8.55 -0.06 8.02
CA ILE A 102 -7.31 -0.46 7.33
C ILE A 102 -6.86 0.54 6.27
N TYR A 103 -7.80 1.24 5.62
CA TYR A 103 -7.54 2.27 4.62
C TYR A 103 -7.78 3.69 5.12
N ASP A 104 -7.77 3.91 6.45
CA ASP A 104 -7.78 5.28 6.96
C ASP A 104 -6.55 6.07 6.52
N ILE A 105 -5.42 5.37 6.32
CA ILE A 105 -4.17 5.90 5.74
C ILE A 105 -3.56 4.81 4.84
N VAL A 106 -3.21 5.18 3.61
CA VAL A 106 -2.62 4.30 2.60
C VAL A 106 -1.47 5.02 1.91
N LEU A 107 -0.27 4.43 1.91
CA LEU A 107 0.83 4.84 1.05
C LEU A 107 0.82 4.00 -0.21
N VAL A 108 0.64 4.64 -1.34
CA VAL A 108 0.60 3.99 -2.65
C VAL A 108 2.03 3.80 -3.15
N LEU A 109 2.46 2.54 -3.33
CA LEU A 109 3.75 2.21 -3.93
C LEU A 109 3.62 2.16 -5.47
N ASN A 110 4.70 2.51 -6.16
CA ASN A 110 4.73 2.52 -7.64
C ASN A 110 4.90 1.13 -8.26
N TYR A 111 4.53 0.07 -7.53
CA TYR A 111 4.56 -1.29 -8.06
C TYR A 111 3.71 -1.41 -9.33
N ASN A 112 4.29 -1.97 -10.39
CA ASN A 112 3.62 -2.22 -11.68
C ASN A 112 2.88 -0.99 -12.26
N MET A 113 3.50 0.19 -12.17
CA MET A 113 2.88 1.44 -12.65
C MET A 113 3.57 2.05 -13.88
N SER A 114 4.79 1.60 -14.21
CA SER A 114 5.54 2.23 -15.31
C SER A 114 6.61 1.26 -15.88
N PRO A 115 6.33 0.57 -16.98
CA PRO A 115 5.03 0.39 -17.62
C PRO A 115 4.09 -0.51 -16.80
N ILE A 116 2.78 -0.33 -16.96
CA ILE A 116 1.78 -1.23 -16.37
C ILE A 116 1.75 -2.53 -17.19
N LYS A 117 1.95 -3.67 -16.51
CA LYS A 117 1.78 -5.01 -17.09
C LYS A 117 0.50 -5.63 -16.54
N LYS A 118 -0.50 -5.84 -17.42
CA LYS A 118 -1.80 -6.40 -17.02
C LYS A 118 -1.66 -7.76 -16.35
N ASN A 119 -2.48 -8.02 -15.35
CA ASN A 119 -2.51 -9.27 -14.56
C ASN A 119 -1.20 -9.60 -13.79
N ARG A 120 -0.24 -8.69 -13.69
CA ARG A 120 1.00 -8.87 -12.92
C ARG A 120 0.94 -8.33 -11.50
N GLY A 121 -0.25 -8.03 -11.04
CA GLY A 121 -0.54 -7.51 -9.69
C GLY A 121 -0.80 -6.02 -9.67
N SER A 122 -1.67 -5.62 -8.76
CA SER A 122 -2.13 -4.25 -8.56
C SER A 122 -2.19 -3.91 -7.07
N ALA A 123 -2.44 -2.64 -6.75
CA ALA A 123 -2.77 -2.18 -5.41
C ALA A 123 -1.77 -2.63 -4.33
N ILE A 124 -0.47 -2.43 -4.55
CA ILE A 124 0.54 -2.68 -3.51
C ILE A 124 0.71 -1.42 -2.67
N PHE A 125 0.17 -1.50 -1.45
CA PHE A 125 0.10 -0.39 -0.50
C PHE A 125 0.84 -0.70 0.80
N ILE A 126 1.21 0.37 1.54
CA ILE A 126 1.46 0.29 2.98
C ILE A 126 0.25 0.91 3.67
N HIS A 127 -0.44 0.15 4.51
CA HIS A 127 -1.68 0.60 5.14
C HIS A 127 -1.77 0.19 6.63
N ILE A 128 -2.88 0.51 7.29
CA ILE A 128 -3.07 0.18 8.70
C ILE A 128 -3.35 -1.32 8.87
N ALA A 129 -2.64 -1.95 9.80
CA ALA A 129 -2.82 -3.38 10.11
C ALA A 129 -4.17 -3.64 10.78
N LYS A 130 -4.79 -4.76 10.45
CA LYS A 130 -5.90 -5.32 11.24
C LYS A 130 -5.41 -5.72 12.63
N LYS A 131 -6.35 -5.87 13.57
CA LYS A 131 -6.07 -6.47 14.87
C LYS A 131 -5.32 -7.79 14.65
N ASP A 132 -4.32 -8.06 15.50
CA ASP A 132 -3.48 -9.28 15.45
C ASP A 132 -2.62 -9.44 14.18
N TYR A 133 -2.42 -8.37 13.41
CA TYR A 133 -1.60 -8.38 12.19
C TYR A 133 -1.99 -9.49 11.21
N LYS A 134 -3.29 -9.68 10.97
CA LYS A 134 -3.78 -10.63 9.96
C LYS A 134 -3.09 -10.37 8.63
N LYS A 135 -2.63 -11.46 7.99
CA LYS A 135 -1.95 -11.43 6.70
C LYS A 135 -2.79 -10.74 5.63
N THR A 136 -2.14 -10.05 4.71
CA THR A 136 -2.74 -9.30 3.61
C THR A 136 -2.84 -10.14 2.32
N GLN A 137 -3.35 -9.54 1.27
CA GLN A 137 -3.34 -10.14 -0.07
C GLN A 137 -2.09 -9.76 -0.90
N GLY A 138 -1.10 -9.08 -0.28
CA GLY A 138 0.13 -8.64 -0.91
C GLY A 138 0.63 -7.28 -0.41
N CYS A 139 -0.23 -6.48 0.20
CA CYS A 139 0.14 -5.22 0.83
C CYS A 139 1.00 -5.43 2.08
N VAL A 140 1.60 -4.35 2.54
CA VAL A 140 2.28 -4.26 3.83
C VAL A 140 1.37 -3.53 4.81
N ALA A 141 1.16 -4.09 6.01
CA ALA A 141 0.31 -3.43 6.99
C ALA A 141 1.02 -3.24 8.33
N VAL A 142 0.92 -2.04 8.91
CA VAL A 142 1.55 -1.63 10.17
C VAL A 142 0.54 -0.96 11.10
N LYS A 143 0.85 -0.85 12.39
CA LYS A 143 0.01 -0.09 13.32
C LYS A 143 -0.12 1.38 12.89
N LYS A 144 -1.29 1.97 13.08
CA LYS A 144 -1.59 3.37 12.74
C LYS A 144 -0.56 4.34 13.33
N ILE A 145 -0.18 4.17 14.60
CA ILE A 145 0.80 5.04 15.26
C ILE A 145 2.18 4.98 14.60
N ALA A 146 2.61 3.79 14.17
CA ALA A 146 3.87 3.60 13.45
C ALA A 146 3.84 4.33 12.09
N LEU A 147 2.72 4.17 11.34
CA LEU A 147 2.56 4.81 10.05
C LEU A 147 2.55 6.33 10.17
N LEU A 148 1.83 6.89 11.14
CA LEU A 148 1.81 8.33 11.41
C LEU A 148 3.18 8.89 11.81
N LYS A 149 3.98 8.13 12.58
CA LYS A 149 5.35 8.52 12.94
C LYS A 149 6.25 8.58 11.70
N ILE A 150 6.24 7.54 10.87
CA ILE A 150 7.05 7.47 9.65
C ILE A 150 6.67 8.59 8.67
N LEU A 151 5.38 8.89 8.52
CA LEU A 151 4.88 9.91 7.60
C LEU A 151 5.43 11.31 7.84
N LYS A 152 5.82 11.64 9.09
CA LYS A 152 6.41 12.95 9.42
C LYS A 152 7.79 13.16 8.79
N GLU A 153 8.53 12.07 8.60
CA GLU A 153 9.94 12.09 8.22
C GLU A 153 10.17 11.79 6.74
N ILE A 154 9.33 10.93 6.14
CA ILE A 154 9.50 10.51 4.75
C ILE A 154 9.24 11.62 3.75
N THR A 155 9.95 11.55 2.62
CA THR A 155 9.88 12.51 1.51
C THR A 155 9.66 11.79 0.18
N ILE A 156 9.54 12.55 -0.91
CA ILE A 156 9.45 12.00 -2.28
C ILE A 156 10.68 11.18 -2.69
N TYR A 157 11.81 11.36 -2.00
CA TYR A 157 13.07 10.63 -2.23
C TYR A 157 13.15 9.35 -1.42
N THR A 158 12.25 9.15 -0.45
CA THR A 158 12.23 7.93 0.36
C THR A 158 11.85 6.72 -0.51
N LYS A 159 12.71 5.71 -0.50
CA LYS A 159 12.45 4.45 -1.20
C LYS A 159 12.00 3.38 -0.21
N VAL A 160 11.17 2.46 -0.67
CA VAL A 160 10.71 1.28 0.07
C VAL A 160 11.39 0.07 -0.53
N LYS A 161 12.25 -0.59 0.24
CA LYS A 161 12.93 -1.82 -0.16
C LYS A 161 12.24 -3.00 0.52
N ILE A 162 11.77 -3.96 -0.25
CA ILE A 162 11.13 -5.19 0.23
C ILE A 162 12.05 -6.35 -0.11
N GLU A 163 12.51 -7.08 0.89
CA GLU A 163 13.48 -8.17 0.76
C GLU A 163 12.92 -9.47 1.33
N ASP A 164 13.19 -10.57 0.63
CA ASP A 164 13.08 -11.91 1.18
C ASP A 164 14.44 -12.26 1.81
N GLN A 165 14.52 -12.17 3.11
CA GLN A 165 15.64 -12.74 3.86
C GLN A 165 15.17 -14.09 4.41
N ARG A 166 15.48 -15.13 3.68
CA ARG A 166 15.38 -16.50 4.18
C ARG A 166 16.32 -16.74 5.34
#